data_ac7b119b38c80f7cfe5807f3f84a32e5
#
_entry.id   ac7b119b38c80f7cfe5807f3f84a32e5
#
_cell.length_a   1.000
_cell.length_b   1.000
_cell.length_c   1.000
_cell.angle_alpha   90.00
_cell.angle_beta   90.00
_cell.angle_gamma   90.00
#
_symmetry.space_group_name_H-M   'P 1'
#
loop_
_entity.id
_entity.type
_entity.pdbx_description
1 polymer ?
#
loop_
_entity_poly.entity_id
_entity_poly.type
_entity_poly.pdbx_seq_one_letter_code
_entity_poly.pdbx_strand_id
1 'polypeptide(L)' 'MNEAIKRAIGIAGSQTELARRAGVNQSTVSKWLNGAEIGSRFIRSIVIATDGKVSASEILNSISQR' A
#
# COMPACT_ATOMS: atom_id res chain seq x y z
N MET A 1 -11.96 -3.43 2.89
CA MET A 1 -10.90 -2.40 2.90
C MET A 1 -9.56 -3.02 3.29
N ASN A 2 -8.50 -2.62 2.64
CA ASN A 2 -7.18 -3.16 2.94
C ASN A 2 -6.53 -2.39 4.08
N GLU A 3 -6.39 -3.01 5.24
CA GLU A 3 -5.88 -2.36 6.44
C GLU A 3 -4.41 -1.98 6.32
N ALA A 4 -3.62 -2.79 5.61
CA ALA A 4 -2.20 -2.46 5.43
C ALA A 4 -2.05 -1.19 4.60
N ILE A 5 -2.85 -1.04 3.55
CA ILE A 5 -2.82 0.16 2.72
C ILE A 5 -3.36 1.36 3.49
N LYS A 6 -4.42 1.17 4.29
CA LYS A 6 -4.93 2.25 5.14
C LYS A 6 -3.84 2.75 6.08
N ARG A 7 -3.09 1.84 6.68
CA ARG A 7 -1.99 2.19 7.57
C ARG A 7 -0.88 2.91 6.80
N ALA A 8 -0.55 2.43 5.60
CA ALA A 8 0.47 3.06 4.76
C ALA A 8 0.09 4.48 4.38
N ILE A 9 -1.19 4.71 4.08
CA ILE A 9 -1.70 6.05 3.77
C ILE A 9 -1.51 6.96 4.99
N GLY A 10 -1.82 6.47 6.17
CA GLY A 10 -1.63 7.25 7.40
C GLY A 10 -0.17 7.60 7.63
N ILE A 11 0.74 6.68 7.36
CA ILE A 11 2.18 6.93 7.52
C ILE A 11 2.67 7.94 6.50
N ALA A 12 2.24 7.81 5.24
CA ALA A 12 2.65 8.75 4.18
C ALA A 12 1.99 10.12 4.33
N GLY A 13 0.80 10.16 4.90
CA GLY A 13 0.05 11.39 5.11
C GLY A 13 -1.20 11.52 4.27
N SER A 14 -1.24 10.90 3.09
CA SER A 14 -2.40 10.92 2.21
C SER A 14 -2.24 9.88 1.12
N GLN A 15 -3.33 9.60 0.39
CA GLN A 15 -3.28 8.70 -0.75
C GLN A 15 -2.35 9.25 -1.84
N THR A 16 -2.41 10.55 -2.07
CA THR A 16 -1.57 11.20 -3.08
C THR A 16 -0.10 11.05 -2.71
N GLU A 17 0.24 11.25 -1.46
CA GLU A 17 1.62 11.15 -1.02
C GLU A 17 2.13 9.72 -1.09
N LEU A 18 1.31 8.74 -0.70
CA LEU A 18 1.69 7.34 -0.83
C LEU A 18 1.91 6.98 -2.29
N ALA A 19 1.02 7.43 -3.17
CA ALA A 19 1.15 7.18 -4.60
C ALA A 19 2.45 7.75 -5.15
N ARG A 20 2.77 8.99 -4.75
CA ARG A 20 4.01 9.63 -5.18
C ARG A 20 5.23 8.82 -4.74
N ARG A 21 5.26 8.40 -3.48
CA ARG A 21 6.39 7.64 -2.93
C ARG A 21 6.51 6.26 -3.55
N ALA A 22 5.39 5.64 -3.85
CA ALA A 22 5.38 4.29 -4.44
C ALA A 22 5.54 4.31 -5.97
N GLY A 23 5.49 5.49 -6.59
CA GLY A 23 5.66 5.61 -8.03
C GLY A 23 4.44 5.17 -8.83
N VAL A 24 3.25 5.34 -8.28
CA VAL A 24 1.99 4.96 -8.94
C VAL A 24 1.01 6.12 -8.91
N ASN A 25 -0.11 5.97 -9.60
CA ASN A 25 -1.18 6.97 -9.59
C ASN A 25 -2.00 6.85 -8.31
N GLN A 26 -2.61 7.97 -7.90
CA GLN A 26 -3.50 7.95 -6.74
C GLN A 26 -4.64 6.96 -6.91
N SER A 27 -5.18 6.83 -8.13
CA SER A 27 -6.25 5.89 -8.39
C SER A 27 -5.83 4.45 -8.10
N THR A 28 -4.55 4.12 -8.32
CA THR A 28 -4.02 2.80 -8.00
C THR A 28 -4.04 2.56 -6.50
N VAL A 29 -3.63 3.56 -5.72
CA VAL A 29 -3.67 3.46 -4.25
C VAL A 29 -5.12 3.30 -3.78
N SER A 30 -6.03 4.04 -4.37
CA SER A 30 -7.45 3.93 -4.03
C SER A 30 -7.99 2.53 -4.30
N LYS A 31 -7.60 1.92 -5.41
CA LYS A 31 -8.01 0.55 -5.73
C LYS A 31 -7.44 -0.44 -4.71
N TRP A 32 -6.19 -0.28 -4.34
CA TRP A 32 -5.58 -1.13 -3.31
C TRP A 32 -6.35 -1.01 -1.99
N LEU A 33 -6.68 0.22 -1.62
CA LEU A 33 -7.42 0.47 -0.37
C LEU A 33 -8.76 -0.25 -0.37
N ASN A 34 -9.40 -0.31 -1.54
CA ASN A 34 -10.71 -0.93 -1.69
C ASN A 34 -10.64 -2.44 -1.93
N GLY A 35 -9.46 -3.03 -1.78
CA GLY A 35 -9.32 -4.48 -1.83
C GLY A 35 -8.78 -5.04 -3.13
N ALA A 36 -8.40 -4.20 -4.08
CA ALA A 36 -7.81 -4.68 -5.33
C ALA A 36 -6.46 -5.34 -5.06
N GLU A 37 -6.12 -6.31 -5.88
CA GLU A 37 -4.88 -7.03 -5.77
C GLU A 37 -3.68 -6.10 -5.94
N ILE A 38 -2.66 -6.31 -5.11
CA ILE A 38 -1.41 -5.56 -5.19
C ILE A 38 -0.38 -6.44 -5.88
N GLY A 39 0.10 -5.99 -7.04
CA GLY A 39 1.12 -6.73 -7.76
C GLY A 39 2.40 -6.87 -6.92
N SER A 40 3.09 -8.00 -7.05
CA SER A 40 4.26 -8.28 -6.22
C SER A 40 5.32 -7.20 -6.32
N ARG A 41 5.50 -6.62 -7.49
CA ARG A 41 6.49 -5.56 -7.68
C ARG A 41 6.17 -4.31 -6.88
N PHE A 42 4.90 -4.06 -6.58
CA PHE A 42 4.47 -2.88 -5.83
C PHE A 42 4.56 -3.07 -4.33
N ILE A 43 4.63 -4.32 -3.87
CA ILE A 43 4.79 -4.60 -2.44
C ILE A 43 6.06 -3.95 -1.92
N ARG A 44 7.16 -4.14 -2.64
CA ARG A 44 8.44 -3.54 -2.26
C ARG A 44 8.35 -2.00 -2.26
N SER A 45 7.67 -1.44 -3.27
CA SER A 45 7.52 0.01 -3.36
C SER A 45 6.79 0.57 -2.15
N ILE A 46 5.76 -0.13 -1.68
CA ILE A 46 5.00 0.29 -0.51
C ILE A 46 5.86 0.21 0.76
N VAL A 47 6.65 -0.85 0.89
CA VAL A 47 7.56 -0.98 2.03
C VAL A 47 8.53 0.21 2.08
N ILE A 48 9.13 0.54 0.94
CA ILE A 48 10.06 1.66 0.85
C ILE A 48 9.34 2.98 1.13
N ALA A 49 8.14 3.14 0.59
CA ALA A 49 7.36 4.37 0.75
C ALA A 49 6.99 4.64 2.21
N THR A 50 6.96 3.61 3.04
CA THR A 50 6.61 3.73 4.45
C THR A 50 7.82 3.55 5.37
N ASP A 51 9.04 3.61 4.83
CA ASP A 51 10.29 3.41 5.58
C ASP A 51 10.30 2.09 6.34
N GLY A 52 9.70 1.06 5.76
CA GLY A 52 9.65 -0.27 6.37
C GLY A 52 8.62 -0.43 7.47
N LYS A 53 7.86 0.62 7.79
CA LYS A 53 6.86 0.54 8.85
C LYS A 53 5.69 -0.38 8.49
N VAL A 54 5.38 -0.47 7.20
CA VAL A 54 4.47 -1.47 6.69
C VAL A 54 5.32 -2.51 5.99
N SER A 55 5.41 -3.71 6.55
CA SER A 55 6.30 -4.74 6.04
C SER A 55 5.68 -5.49 4.86
N ALA A 56 6.52 -6.17 4.09
CA ALA A 56 6.04 -7.03 3.01
C ALA A 56 5.09 -8.10 3.55
N SER A 57 5.41 -8.67 4.70
CA SER A 57 4.54 -9.68 5.33
C SER A 57 3.16 -9.11 5.65
N GLU A 58 3.12 -7.89 6.16
CA GLU A 58 1.85 -7.24 6.48
C GLU A 58 1.01 -7.06 5.22
N ILE A 59 1.62 -6.61 4.12
CA ILE A 59 0.94 -6.43 2.86
C ILE A 59 0.45 -7.77 2.31
N LEU A 60 1.31 -8.77 2.31
CA LEU A 60 0.96 -10.10 1.82
C LEU A 60 -0.20 -10.70 2.62
N ASN A 61 -0.18 -10.53 3.94
CA ASN A 61 -1.27 -11.03 4.77
C ASN A 61 -2.58 -10.32 4.45
N SER A 62 -2.51 -9.03 4.13
CA SER A 62 -3.74 -8.27 3.86
C SER A 62 -4.41 -8.70 2.56
N ILE A 63 -3.65 -9.12 1.56
CA ILE A 63 -4.21 -9.52 0.27
C ILE A 63 -4.55 -11.01 0.21
N SER A 64 -4.03 -11.80 1.12
CA SER A 64 -4.33 -13.25 1.16
C SER A 64 -5.45 -13.59 2.14
N GLN A 65 -5.92 -12.65 2.92
CA GLN A 65 -7.05 -12.87 3.83
C GLN A 65 -8.36 -12.93 3.08
N ARG A 66 -9.22 -13.82 3.55
CA ARG A 66 -10.54 -14.01 2.98
C ARG A 66 -11.58 -13.89 4.07
#